data_fb8e1df699e0c068c2fa0bacde9d195d
#
_entry.id   fb8e1df699e0c068c2fa0bacde9d195d
#
_cell.length_a   1.000
_cell.length_b   1.000
_cell.length_c   1.000
_cell.angle_alpha   90.00
_cell.angle_beta   90.00
_cell.angle_gamma   90.00
#
_symmetry.space_group_name_H-M   'P 1'
#
loop_
_entity.id
_entity.type
_entity.pdbx_description
1 polymer ?
#
loop_
_entity_poly.entity_id
_entity_poly.type
_entity_poly.pdbx_seq_one_letter_code
_entity_poly.pdbx_strand_id
1 'polypeptide(L)'
;MENFKHLPEPFRIRVVEPVKRTTREYREQAIIKAGMNPFLLDSDDVFIDLLTDSGTGSITQRMQAAMLMGDEAYSGSRSYYALSNAVKDIFGYEMTIPTHQGRGAEQIYIPVLIKKREMEKGLDRSKMVALSNYFFDTTQGHTQIN
;
A
#
# COMPACT_ATOMS: atom_id res chain seq x y z
N MET A 1 22.09 -14.04 -17.93
CA MET A 1 21.44 -13.16 -16.95
C MET A 1 20.93 -11.97 -17.72
N GLU A 2 19.61 -11.78 -17.78
CA GLU A 2 19.01 -10.60 -18.39
C GLU A 2 19.53 -9.35 -17.66
N ASN A 3 19.93 -8.35 -18.41
CA ASN A 3 20.40 -7.08 -17.87
C ASN A 3 19.19 -6.29 -17.35
N PHE A 4 18.76 -6.55 -16.14
CA PHE A 4 17.81 -5.67 -15.47
C PHE A 4 18.52 -4.33 -15.19
N LYS A 5 17.96 -3.24 -15.70
CA LYS A 5 18.43 -1.88 -15.43
C LYS A 5 18.37 -1.54 -13.93
N HIS A 6 17.35 -2.06 -13.26
CA HIS A 6 17.13 -1.87 -11.83
C HIS A 6 17.08 -3.23 -11.14
N LEU A 7 18.10 -3.55 -10.38
CA LEU A 7 18.16 -4.74 -9.56
C LEU A 7 17.65 -4.42 -8.14
N PRO A 8 16.83 -5.29 -7.55
CA PRO A 8 16.45 -5.11 -6.15
C PRO A 8 17.69 -5.18 -5.25
N GLU A 9 17.76 -4.32 -4.27
CA GLU A 9 18.87 -4.31 -3.32
C GLU A 9 18.78 -5.54 -2.39
N PRO A 10 19.82 -6.38 -2.30
CA PRO A 10 19.82 -7.49 -1.35
C PRO A 10 19.93 -6.95 0.08
N PHE A 11 19.17 -7.52 0.99
CA PHE A 11 19.14 -7.09 2.39
C PHE A 11 19.08 -8.27 3.36
N ARG A 12 19.44 -7.99 4.61
CA ARG A 12 19.22 -8.87 5.77
C ARG A 12 18.20 -8.20 6.68
N ILE A 13 17.35 -9.00 7.31
CA ILE A 13 16.42 -8.50 8.32
C ILE A 13 17.23 -7.93 9.48
N ARG A 14 17.03 -6.64 9.79
CA ARG A 14 17.78 -5.94 10.83
C ARG A 14 17.12 -5.97 12.19
N VAL A 15 15.81 -6.09 12.22
CA VAL A 15 15.02 -6.09 13.45
C VAL A 15 14.32 -7.44 13.56
N VAL A 16 14.54 -8.10 14.68
CA VAL A 16 13.85 -9.32 15.07
C VAL A 16 13.15 -9.02 16.39
N GLU A 17 11.85 -9.04 16.37
CA GLU A 17 11.04 -8.87 17.57
C GLU A 17 10.84 -10.24 18.24
N PRO A 18 11.14 -10.37 19.55
CA PRO A 18 10.87 -11.61 20.27
C PRO A 18 9.36 -11.80 20.41
N VAL A 19 8.88 -12.97 20.06
CA VAL A 19 7.46 -13.34 20.14
C VAL A 19 7.26 -14.25 21.35
N LYS A 20 6.19 -14.00 22.10
CA LYS A 20 5.80 -14.81 23.25
C LYS A 20 5.41 -16.22 22.81
N ARG A 21 6.06 -17.22 23.39
CA ARG A 21 5.66 -18.61 23.20
C ARG A 21 4.47 -18.92 24.08
N THR A 22 3.33 -19.22 23.47
CA THR A 22 2.09 -19.55 24.15
C THR A 22 1.70 -21.00 23.94
N THR A 23 0.92 -21.57 24.89
CA THR A 23 0.32 -22.89 24.71
C THR A 23 -0.90 -22.79 23.79
N ARG A 24 -1.39 -23.94 23.32
CA ARG A 24 -2.62 -24.00 22.54
C ARG A 24 -3.82 -23.49 23.34
N GLU A 25 -3.93 -23.95 24.57
CA GLU A 25 -5.03 -23.59 25.48
C GLU A 25 -5.07 -22.08 25.73
N TYR A 26 -3.91 -21.46 25.90
CA TYR A 26 -3.80 -20.01 26.03
C TYR A 26 -4.34 -19.29 24.78
N ARG A 27 -3.95 -19.72 23.58
CA ARG A 27 -4.43 -19.10 22.35
C ARG A 27 -5.92 -19.29 22.11
N GLU A 28 -6.46 -20.46 22.48
CA GLU A 28 -7.92 -20.71 22.43
C GLU A 28 -8.68 -19.75 23.35
N GLN A 29 -8.19 -19.47 24.54
CA GLN A 29 -8.79 -18.49 25.43
C GLN A 29 -8.65 -17.05 24.90
N ALA A 30 -7.50 -16.69 24.34
CA ALA A 30 -7.26 -15.38 23.78
C ALA A 30 -8.23 -15.09 22.61
N ILE A 31 -8.40 -16.02 21.68
CA ILE A 31 -9.31 -15.82 20.53
C ILE A 31 -10.78 -15.78 20.96
N ILE A 32 -11.18 -16.55 21.97
CA ILE A 32 -12.53 -16.48 22.54
C ILE A 32 -12.75 -15.08 23.15
N LYS A 33 -11.79 -14.59 23.95
CA LYS A 33 -11.85 -13.24 24.55
C LYS A 33 -11.92 -12.15 23.47
N ALA A 34 -11.26 -12.34 22.36
CA ALA A 34 -11.30 -11.45 21.18
C ALA A 34 -12.60 -11.63 20.35
N GLY A 35 -13.61 -12.37 20.83
CA GLY A 35 -14.85 -12.57 20.11
C GLY A 35 -14.70 -13.37 18.81
N MET A 36 -13.73 -14.28 18.74
CA MET A 36 -13.37 -15.04 17.53
C MET A 36 -12.94 -14.15 16.35
N ASN A 37 -12.52 -12.93 16.64
CA ASN A 37 -12.06 -11.97 15.64
C ASN A 37 -10.54 -11.76 15.77
N PRO A 38 -9.71 -12.24 14.81
CA PRO A 38 -8.26 -12.08 14.86
C PRO A 38 -7.80 -10.62 14.95
N PHE A 39 -8.56 -9.67 14.40
CA PHE A 39 -8.24 -8.25 14.45
C PHE A 39 -8.41 -7.61 15.85
N LEU A 40 -9.03 -8.31 16.79
CA LEU A 40 -9.20 -7.87 18.16
C LEU A 40 -8.27 -8.58 19.15
N LEU A 41 -7.36 -9.42 18.65
CA LEU A 41 -6.29 -10.00 19.47
C LEU A 41 -5.31 -8.90 19.90
N ASP A 42 -4.79 -9.03 21.11
CA ASP A 42 -3.61 -8.28 21.52
C ASP A 42 -2.39 -8.73 20.68
N SER A 43 -1.53 -7.81 20.28
CA SER A 43 -0.35 -8.12 19.47
C SER A 43 0.59 -9.14 20.14
N ASP A 44 0.68 -9.10 21.48
CA ASP A 44 1.45 -10.06 22.26
C ASP A 44 0.89 -11.50 22.20
N ASP A 45 -0.36 -11.66 21.83
CA ASP A 45 -1.05 -12.94 21.72
C ASP A 45 -0.98 -13.52 20.29
N VAL A 46 -0.45 -12.76 19.33
CA VAL A 46 -0.28 -13.18 17.94
C VAL A 46 1.06 -13.91 17.79
N PHE A 47 1.02 -15.23 17.62
CA PHE A 47 2.23 -16.05 17.43
C PHE A 47 2.75 -16.04 15.99
N ILE A 48 1.85 -16.05 15.02
CA ILE A 48 2.16 -15.92 13.59
C ILE A 48 1.23 -14.87 13.03
N ASP A 49 1.79 -13.73 12.65
CA ASP A 49 1.02 -12.63 12.07
C ASP A 49 0.92 -12.80 10.54
N LEU A 50 -0.28 -13.09 10.06
CA LEU A 50 -0.63 -13.18 8.65
C LEU A 50 -1.59 -12.05 8.22
N LEU A 51 -1.94 -11.14 9.13
CA LEU A 51 -2.88 -10.05 8.88
C LEU A 51 -2.17 -8.73 8.60
N THR A 52 -1.01 -8.51 9.22
CA THR A 52 -0.21 -7.30 9.01
C THR A 52 0.58 -7.44 7.71
N ASP A 53 -0.02 -7.00 6.60
CA ASP A 53 0.57 -7.09 5.27
C ASP A 53 1.04 -5.74 4.72
N SER A 54 0.43 -4.64 5.18
CA SER A 54 0.70 -3.29 4.70
C SER A 54 1.70 -2.55 5.59
N GLY A 55 2.74 -1.96 4.98
CA GLY A 55 3.73 -1.18 5.71
C GLY A 55 4.78 -1.99 6.45
N THR A 56 4.84 -3.30 6.25
CA THR A 56 5.77 -4.23 6.92
C THR A 56 7.03 -4.53 6.11
N GLY A 57 7.29 -3.78 5.06
CA GLY A 57 8.48 -3.95 4.23
C GLY A 57 9.78 -3.71 5.00
N SER A 58 10.79 -4.54 4.75
CA SER A 58 12.14 -4.32 5.26
C SER A 58 12.75 -3.06 4.63
N ILE A 59 13.35 -2.22 5.45
CA ILE A 59 14.03 -1.00 5.02
C ILE A 59 15.54 -1.26 5.05
N THR A 60 16.23 -1.04 3.92
CA THR A 60 17.69 -1.15 3.87
C THR A 60 18.36 -0.01 4.63
N GLN A 61 19.65 -0.20 4.97
CA GLN A 61 20.43 0.87 5.59
C GLN A 61 20.48 2.13 4.72
N ARG A 62 20.56 1.96 3.39
CA ARG A 62 20.60 3.08 2.44
C ARG A 62 19.28 3.82 2.39
N MET A 63 18.15 3.10 2.39
CA MET A 63 16.83 3.71 2.46
C MET A 63 16.65 4.48 3.75
N GLN A 64 17.10 3.91 4.88
CA GLN A 64 17.03 4.58 6.17
C GLN A 64 17.91 5.85 6.20
N ALA A 65 19.12 5.77 5.67
CA ALA A 65 19.99 6.94 5.55
C ALA A 65 19.39 8.00 4.61
N ALA A 66 18.81 7.59 3.49
CA ALA A 66 18.13 8.50 2.56
C ALA A 66 16.93 9.21 3.21
N MET A 67 16.16 8.53 4.05
CA MET A 67 15.08 9.16 4.82
C MET A 67 15.61 10.28 5.72
N LEU A 68 16.75 10.07 6.40
CA LEU A 68 17.36 11.07 7.26
C LEU A 68 17.97 12.24 6.49
N MET A 69 18.30 12.05 5.21
CA MET A 69 18.84 13.09 4.31
C MET A 69 17.76 13.77 3.47
N GLY A 70 16.52 13.33 3.59
CA GLY A 70 15.38 13.94 2.92
C GLY A 70 15.19 15.40 3.36
N ASP A 71 14.67 16.22 2.46
CA ASP A 71 14.36 17.61 2.77
C ASP A 71 12.89 17.77 3.19
N GLU A 72 12.65 18.71 4.09
CA GLU A 72 11.32 19.09 4.59
C GLU A 72 10.79 20.37 3.88
N ALA A 73 11.20 20.58 2.64
CA ALA A 73 10.76 21.77 1.91
C ALA A 73 9.25 21.73 1.63
N TYR A 74 8.54 22.77 2.02
CA TYR A 74 7.11 22.93 1.76
C TYR A 74 6.80 22.95 0.26
N SER A 75 7.70 23.50 -0.55
CA SER A 75 7.55 23.62 -1.99
C SER A 75 8.91 23.41 -2.66
N GLY A 76 8.90 22.77 -3.83
CA GLY A 76 10.12 22.50 -4.57
C GLY A 76 11.05 21.47 -3.91
N SER A 77 10.49 20.52 -3.17
CA SER A 77 11.25 19.47 -2.48
C SER A 77 12.10 18.65 -3.44
N ARG A 78 13.39 18.52 -3.13
CA ARG A 78 14.34 17.67 -3.88
C ARG A 78 13.92 16.20 -3.81
N SER A 79 13.39 15.78 -2.65
CA SER A 79 12.89 14.41 -2.44
C SER A 79 11.70 14.10 -3.35
N TYR A 80 10.80 15.07 -3.56
CA TYR A 80 9.70 14.92 -4.51
C TYR A 80 10.19 14.75 -5.96
N TYR A 81 11.13 15.60 -6.38
CA TYR A 81 11.70 15.48 -7.73
C TYR A 81 12.47 14.17 -7.93
N ALA A 82 13.20 13.72 -6.91
CA ALA A 82 13.88 12.43 -6.95
C ALA A 82 12.88 11.27 -7.10
N LEU A 83 11.77 11.28 -6.34
CA LEU A 83 10.68 10.31 -6.47
C LEU A 83 10.06 10.35 -7.87
N SER A 84 9.70 11.54 -8.35
CA SER A 84 9.05 11.71 -9.66
C SER A 84 9.94 11.24 -10.81
N ASN A 85 11.22 11.56 -10.75
CA ASN A 85 12.20 11.09 -11.74
C ASN A 85 12.39 9.58 -11.70
N ALA A 86 12.42 8.97 -10.51
CA ALA A 86 12.50 7.52 -10.37
C ALA A 86 11.26 6.82 -10.93
N VAL A 87 10.06 7.35 -10.65
CA VAL A 87 8.81 6.83 -11.21
C VAL A 87 8.80 6.93 -12.74
N LYS A 88 9.25 8.06 -13.29
CA LYS A 88 9.38 8.24 -14.74
C LYS A 88 10.39 7.26 -15.35
N ASP A 89 11.54 7.08 -14.74
CA ASP A 89 12.60 6.20 -15.25
C ASP A 89 12.20 4.71 -15.20
N ILE A 90 11.52 4.28 -14.13
CA ILE A 90 11.15 2.87 -13.92
C ILE A 90 9.85 2.50 -14.64
N PHE A 91 8.84 3.35 -14.57
CA PHE A 91 7.47 3.06 -15.03
C PHE A 91 7.06 3.85 -16.28
N GLY A 92 7.81 4.87 -16.67
CA GLY A 92 7.49 5.72 -17.83
C GLY A 92 6.38 6.73 -17.60
N TYR A 93 5.94 6.96 -16.36
CA TYR A 93 4.91 7.94 -16.05
C TYR A 93 5.49 9.36 -16.01
N GLU A 94 4.88 10.27 -16.75
CA GLU A 94 5.29 11.68 -16.79
C GLU A 94 4.87 12.48 -15.55
N MET A 95 3.82 12.04 -14.87
CA MET A 95 3.27 12.71 -13.68
C MET A 95 3.19 11.74 -12.52
N THR A 96 3.59 12.23 -11.36
CA THR A 96 3.49 11.49 -10.09
C THR A 96 2.79 12.37 -9.06
N ILE A 97 1.70 11.88 -8.51
CA ILE A 97 0.94 12.55 -7.45
C ILE A 97 0.96 11.64 -6.22
N PRO A 98 1.79 11.94 -5.23
CA PRO A 98 1.81 11.16 -4.00
C PRO A 98 0.49 11.30 -3.24
N THR A 99 -0.01 10.19 -2.72
CA THR A 99 -1.15 10.14 -1.81
C THR A 99 -0.74 9.46 -0.52
N HIS A 100 -1.51 9.65 0.54
CA HIS A 100 -1.18 9.06 1.84
C HIS A 100 -1.27 7.52 1.83
N GLN A 101 -2.08 6.92 0.93
CA GLN A 101 -2.20 5.47 0.74
C GLN A 101 -2.98 5.14 -0.54
N GLY A 102 -2.93 3.86 -0.97
CA GLY A 102 -3.54 3.40 -2.21
C GLY A 102 -5.03 3.68 -2.33
N ARG A 103 -5.82 3.37 -1.28
CA ARG A 103 -7.27 3.66 -1.28
C ARG A 103 -7.60 5.16 -1.34
N GLY A 104 -6.70 6.01 -0.85
CA GLY A 104 -6.83 7.46 -1.01
C GLY A 104 -6.61 7.89 -2.46
N ALA A 105 -5.70 7.24 -3.18
CA ALA A 105 -5.54 7.45 -4.61
C ALA A 105 -6.81 7.02 -5.37
N GLU A 106 -7.37 5.86 -5.05
CA GLU A 106 -8.61 5.35 -5.66
C GLU A 106 -9.78 6.31 -5.46
N GLN A 107 -9.95 6.87 -4.27
CA GLN A 107 -10.97 7.86 -3.97
C GLN A 107 -10.84 9.12 -4.83
N ILE A 108 -9.64 9.48 -5.24
CA ILE A 108 -9.39 10.66 -6.07
C ILE A 108 -9.59 10.34 -7.55
N TYR A 109 -8.96 9.28 -8.07
CA TYR A 109 -8.92 9.08 -9.51
C TYR A 109 -10.16 8.39 -10.09
N ILE A 110 -10.85 7.50 -9.35
CA ILE A 110 -12.03 6.79 -9.87
C ILE A 110 -13.15 7.75 -10.26
N PRO A 111 -13.59 8.70 -9.39
CA PRO A 111 -14.60 9.69 -9.79
C PRO A 111 -14.17 10.54 -11.00
N VAL A 112 -12.88 10.89 -11.06
CA VAL A 112 -12.34 11.67 -12.19
C VAL A 112 -12.42 10.88 -13.50
N LEU A 113 -12.08 9.59 -13.47
CA LEU A 113 -12.18 8.71 -14.65
C LEU A 113 -13.62 8.55 -15.12
N ILE A 114 -14.56 8.31 -14.20
CA ILE A 114 -15.97 8.19 -14.51
C ILE A 114 -16.47 9.49 -15.15
N LYS A 115 -16.19 10.64 -14.51
CA LYS A 115 -16.59 11.95 -15.03
C LYS A 115 -16.00 12.25 -16.40
N LYS A 116 -14.74 11.91 -16.60
CA LYS A 116 -14.10 12.04 -17.92
C LYS A 116 -14.83 11.21 -18.98
N ARG A 117 -15.20 9.98 -18.68
CA ARG A 117 -15.95 9.12 -19.62
C ARG A 117 -17.34 9.63 -19.91
N GLU A 118 -18.07 10.15 -18.91
CA GLU A 118 -19.34 10.84 -19.11
C GLU A 118 -19.20 11.96 -20.15
N MET A 119 -18.21 12.83 -19.96
CA MET A 119 -17.99 13.99 -20.82
C MET A 119 -17.53 13.60 -22.23
N GLU A 120 -16.61 12.67 -22.38
CA GLU A 120 -16.02 12.28 -23.67
C GLU A 120 -16.97 11.44 -24.53
N LYS A 121 -17.79 10.60 -23.91
CA LYS A 121 -18.63 9.63 -24.60
C LYS A 121 -20.13 9.92 -24.52
N GLY A 122 -20.54 10.90 -23.72
CA GLY A 122 -21.96 11.17 -23.47
C GLY A 122 -22.68 10.00 -22.79
N LEU A 123 -21.94 9.17 -22.05
CA LEU A 123 -22.48 7.98 -21.40
C LEU A 123 -22.98 8.32 -20.01
N ASP A 124 -24.17 7.82 -19.68
CA ASP A 124 -24.66 7.82 -18.30
C ASP A 124 -23.82 6.82 -17.47
N ARG A 125 -23.41 7.24 -16.26
CA ARG A 125 -22.66 6.38 -15.34
C ARG A 125 -23.35 5.03 -15.06
N SER A 126 -24.68 5.02 -15.00
CA SER A 126 -25.47 3.79 -14.80
C SER A 126 -25.26 2.72 -15.87
N LYS A 127 -24.72 3.12 -17.04
CA LYS A 127 -24.41 2.24 -18.17
C LYS A 127 -22.93 1.89 -18.28
N MET A 128 -22.11 2.38 -17.36
CA MET A 128 -20.68 2.09 -17.33
C MET A 128 -20.42 0.78 -16.60
N VAL A 129 -19.42 0.04 -17.07
CA VAL A 129 -18.96 -1.20 -16.46
C VAL A 129 -17.47 -1.11 -16.24
N ALA A 130 -17.04 -1.35 -15.02
CA ALA A 130 -15.63 -1.52 -14.69
C ALA A 130 -15.25 -3.00 -14.83
N LEU A 131 -14.19 -3.27 -15.58
CA LEU A 131 -13.72 -4.64 -15.83
C LEU A 131 -12.43 -4.90 -15.05
N SER A 132 -12.38 -6.02 -14.34
CA SER A 132 -11.19 -6.50 -13.65
C SER A 132 -11.25 -8.02 -13.55
N ASN A 133 -10.10 -8.67 -13.49
CA ASN A 133 -10.02 -10.10 -13.21
C ASN A 133 -10.54 -10.42 -11.80
N TYR A 134 -10.18 -9.57 -10.85
CA TYR A 134 -10.62 -9.62 -9.47
C TYR A 134 -10.49 -8.22 -8.88
N PHE A 135 -11.51 -7.73 -8.21
CA PHE A 135 -11.45 -6.44 -7.53
C PHE A 135 -10.89 -6.61 -6.13
N PHE A 136 -9.95 -5.75 -5.78
CA PHE A 136 -9.65 -5.49 -4.38
C PHE A 136 -10.84 -4.77 -3.73
N ASP A 137 -11.10 -5.01 -2.45
CA ASP A 137 -12.30 -4.52 -1.76
C ASP A 137 -12.51 -3.01 -1.86
N THR A 138 -11.46 -2.21 -1.67
CA THR A 138 -11.53 -0.75 -1.77
C THR A 138 -11.77 -0.27 -3.20
N THR A 139 -11.15 -0.91 -4.19
CA THR A 139 -11.37 -0.60 -5.61
C THR A 139 -12.81 -0.88 -6.00
N GLN A 140 -13.36 -2.02 -5.58
CA GLN A 140 -14.77 -2.35 -5.77
C GLN A 140 -15.66 -1.31 -5.10
N GLY A 141 -15.41 -1.00 -3.82
CA GLY A 141 -16.18 -0.03 -3.06
C GLY A 141 -16.22 1.33 -3.74
N HIS A 142 -15.05 1.89 -4.09
CA HIS A 142 -14.98 3.19 -4.78
C HIS A 142 -15.62 3.18 -6.17
N THR A 143 -15.60 2.05 -6.88
CA THR A 143 -16.28 1.92 -8.19
C THR A 143 -17.80 1.88 -8.03
N GLN A 144 -18.31 1.22 -6.98
CA GLN A 144 -19.75 1.07 -6.75
C GLN A 144 -20.44 2.34 -6.24
N ILE A 145 -19.72 3.15 -5.44
CA ILE A 145 -20.31 4.37 -4.85
C ILE A 145 -20.22 5.60 -5.74
N ASN A 146 -19.46 5.57 -6.83
CA ASN A 146 -19.29 6.67 -7.78
C ASN A 146 -19.92 6.35 -9.13
#